data_0d720008477c12935972558de65ab585
#
_entry.id   0d720008477c12935972558de65ab585
#
_cell.length_a   1.000
_cell.length_b   1.000
_cell.length_c   1.000
_cell.angle_alpha   90.00
_cell.angle_beta   90.00
_cell.angle_gamma   90.00
#
_symmetry.space_group_name_H-M   'P 1'
#
loop_
_entity.id
_entity.type
_entity.pdbx_description
1 polymer ?
#
loop_
_entity_poly.entity_id
_entity_poly.type
_entity_poly.pdbx_seq_one_letter_code
_entity_poly.pdbx_strand_id
1 'polypeptide(L)'
;MARAGYRIFDADTHVIEPVEPIEAYLSAADRAKLTTLGPLIGRAPAKGGKTRYQIGKRPRLDRVLGSHERAAGPTGAARGARDGGTPWDVRWQGPPFPSDRVSFDSHARVADMDIEGVDVNMILPSGGVPSFCSLEDVALEQAMYQAYHRYLADYCAPYPDRLTSLLLVSPRDAEASVAEMRHWTEAPWPVGIFPICPPELSLDAPEWEPIWRAAQDHDLTVVIHSFTMTVPYPPGAWDNWDNVFLQRAAGHTWNAQRNMAAIIGSGVLDRYPSLRLTSLECGHGWLAFWAARLDEQAEMSRHALPSLKQRPSDYIRGPQYFQSIQLHEGELSLRQAIEALGDETLMFATDYPHSESWFPKSVDAVLTWTSIPEASRRKLLWENAARCYRRIGARLGTC
;
A
#
# COMPACT_ATOMS: atom_id res chain seq x y z
N MET A 1 7.69 14.59 16.72
CA MET A 1 7.25 15.12 18.05
C MET A 1 5.90 14.53 18.36
N ALA A 2 5.70 13.92 19.52
CA ALA A 2 4.43 13.26 19.84
C ALA A 2 3.26 14.27 19.85
N ARG A 3 2.19 13.98 19.09
CA ARG A 3 0.97 14.79 19.08
C ARG A 3 0.07 14.36 20.23
N ALA A 4 -0.30 15.28 21.10
CA ALA A 4 -1.12 15.02 22.30
C ALA A 4 -0.58 13.85 23.18
N GLY A 5 0.72 13.62 23.21
CA GLY A 5 1.36 12.55 24.00
C GLY A 5 1.38 11.18 23.33
N TYR A 6 0.95 11.08 22.06
CA TYR A 6 1.05 9.84 21.26
C TYR A 6 2.24 9.93 20.30
N ARG A 7 2.92 8.80 20.13
CA ARG A 7 3.78 8.58 18.97
C ARG A 7 2.89 8.11 17.82
N ILE A 8 3.19 8.55 16.59
CA ILE A 8 2.36 8.26 15.42
C ILE A 8 3.21 7.62 14.34
N PHE A 9 2.84 6.40 13.97
CA PHE A 9 3.39 5.69 12.81
C PHE A 9 2.32 5.63 11.72
N ASP A 10 2.56 6.29 10.63
CA ASP A 10 1.72 6.23 9.45
C ASP A 10 2.16 5.05 8.57
N ALA A 11 1.34 4.01 8.57
CA ALA A 11 1.66 2.72 7.96
C ALA A 11 1.41 2.67 6.44
N ASP A 12 0.86 3.75 5.86
CA ASP A 12 0.52 3.82 4.44
C ASP A 12 0.63 5.26 3.94
N THR A 13 1.72 5.54 3.25
CA THR A 13 1.95 6.81 2.56
C THR A 13 2.62 6.56 1.22
N HIS A 14 2.58 7.54 0.33
CA HIS A 14 3.07 7.36 -1.03
C HIS A 14 4.10 8.41 -1.46
N VAL A 15 4.95 8.01 -2.40
CA VAL A 15 5.74 8.90 -3.22
C VAL A 15 5.27 8.82 -4.67
N ILE A 16 5.04 9.96 -5.29
CA ILE A 16 4.83 10.01 -6.75
C ILE A 16 6.21 9.93 -7.38
N GLU A 17 6.51 8.79 -7.99
CA GLU A 17 7.86 8.44 -8.45
C GLU A 17 8.36 9.43 -9.52
N PRO A 18 9.42 10.20 -9.25
CA PRO A 18 9.98 11.10 -10.22
C PRO A 18 10.86 10.32 -11.23
N VAL A 19 10.60 10.52 -12.52
CA VAL A 19 11.27 9.73 -13.57
C VAL A 19 12.77 9.99 -13.59
N GLU A 20 13.18 11.26 -13.65
CA GLU A 20 14.57 11.64 -13.85
C GLU A 20 15.51 11.17 -12.72
N PRO A 21 15.16 11.34 -11.44
CA PRO A 21 15.98 10.82 -10.35
C PRO A 21 16.12 9.30 -10.34
N ILE A 22 15.07 8.57 -10.70
CA ILE A 22 15.11 7.10 -10.75
C ILE A 22 15.93 6.62 -11.93
N GLU A 23 15.72 7.18 -13.12
CA GLU A 23 16.46 6.82 -14.33
C GLU A 23 17.95 7.14 -14.23
N ALA A 24 18.37 8.05 -13.34
CA ALA A 24 19.77 8.32 -13.10
C ALA A 24 20.56 7.07 -12.62
N TYR A 25 19.87 6.12 -11.97
CA TYR A 25 20.46 4.86 -11.50
C TYR A 25 20.48 3.75 -12.54
N LEU A 26 19.81 3.93 -13.68
CA LEU A 26 19.83 2.94 -14.76
C LEU A 26 21.15 3.00 -15.55
N SER A 27 21.53 1.86 -16.11
CA SER A 27 22.59 1.81 -17.12
C SER A 27 22.21 2.62 -18.38
N ALA A 28 23.18 3.02 -19.16
CA ALA A 28 22.92 3.69 -20.44
C ALA A 28 22.11 2.81 -21.41
N ALA A 29 22.34 1.49 -21.36
CA ALA A 29 21.62 0.53 -22.19
C ALA A 29 20.13 0.42 -21.78
N ASP A 30 19.84 0.33 -20.47
CA ASP A 30 18.47 0.25 -20.00
C ASP A 30 17.70 1.56 -20.22
N ARG A 31 18.35 2.71 -20.04
CA ARG A 31 17.76 4.02 -20.40
C ARG A 31 17.41 4.12 -21.89
N ALA A 32 18.26 3.58 -22.75
CA ALA A 32 17.95 3.55 -24.18
C ALA A 32 16.71 2.72 -24.51
N LYS A 33 16.47 1.61 -23.81
CA LYS A 33 15.25 0.79 -23.94
C LYS A 33 14.00 1.59 -23.57
N LEU A 34 14.05 2.47 -22.56
CA LEU A 34 12.91 3.28 -22.14
C LEU A 34 12.38 4.22 -23.24
N THR A 35 13.22 4.62 -24.19
CA THR A 35 12.79 5.48 -25.31
C THR A 35 11.89 4.74 -26.31
N THR A 36 11.93 3.42 -26.32
CA THR A 36 11.20 2.56 -27.25
C THR A 36 9.99 1.88 -26.61
N LEU A 37 9.72 2.17 -25.32
CA LEU A 37 8.56 1.60 -24.64
C LEU A 37 7.28 2.00 -25.36
N GLY A 38 6.50 0.99 -25.71
CA GLY A 38 5.26 1.13 -26.45
C GLY A 38 4.18 1.90 -25.66
N PRO A 39 2.94 1.93 -26.14
CA PRO A 39 1.89 2.82 -25.61
C PRO A 39 1.49 2.53 -24.15
N LEU A 40 2.05 1.49 -23.53
CA LEU A 40 1.73 1.15 -22.15
C LEU A 40 2.47 2.01 -21.12
N ILE A 41 3.68 2.49 -21.42
CA ILE A 41 4.45 3.30 -20.47
C ILE A 41 4.91 4.59 -21.16
N GLY A 42 4.30 5.69 -20.77
CA GLY A 42 4.64 7.03 -21.21
C GLY A 42 5.15 7.90 -20.06
N ARG A 43 5.37 9.17 -20.37
CA ARG A 43 5.77 10.19 -19.41
C ARG A 43 4.79 11.33 -19.41
N ALA A 44 4.46 11.87 -18.25
CA ALA A 44 3.60 13.03 -18.10
C ALA A 44 4.22 14.04 -17.13
N PRO A 45 3.92 15.33 -17.29
CA PRO A 45 4.36 16.33 -16.34
C PRO A 45 3.86 16.01 -14.92
N ALA A 46 4.75 16.19 -13.95
CA ALA A 46 4.45 16.14 -12.52
C ALA A 46 4.71 17.51 -11.89
N LYS A 47 4.27 17.68 -10.64
CA LYS A 47 4.52 18.90 -9.88
C LYS A 47 6.02 19.13 -9.67
N GLY A 48 6.41 20.36 -9.43
CA GLY A 48 7.81 20.72 -9.22
C GLY A 48 8.71 20.59 -10.45
N GLY A 49 8.13 20.63 -11.66
CA GLY A 49 8.90 20.58 -12.93
C GLY A 49 9.49 19.22 -13.25
N LYS A 50 9.10 18.17 -12.56
CA LYS A 50 9.52 16.79 -12.81
C LYS A 50 8.54 16.05 -13.73
N THR A 51 8.94 14.88 -14.18
CA THR A 51 8.11 13.95 -14.93
C THR A 51 7.73 12.76 -14.05
N ARG A 52 6.57 12.17 -14.32
CA ARG A 52 6.15 10.87 -13.74
C ARG A 52 5.86 9.89 -14.85
N TYR A 53 5.96 8.61 -14.55
CA TYR A 53 5.50 7.59 -15.47
C TYR A 53 3.98 7.68 -15.62
N GLN A 54 3.56 7.64 -16.86
CA GLN A 54 2.14 7.49 -17.21
C GLN A 54 1.96 6.12 -17.80
N ILE A 55 1.35 5.26 -17.03
CA ILE A 55 1.03 3.92 -17.49
C ILE A 55 -0.07 4.01 -18.52
N GLY A 56 0.09 3.27 -19.58
CA GLY A 56 -0.85 3.20 -20.70
C GLY A 56 -2.23 2.93 -20.21
N LYS A 57 -2.98 3.98 -20.16
CA LYS A 57 -4.37 3.94 -19.78
C LYS A 57 -5.12 3.28 -20.90
N ARG A 58 -5.88 2.25 -20.58
CA ARG A 58 -7.19 2.21 -21.22
C ARG A 58 -7.76 3.62 -21.04
N PRO A 59 -8.24 4.28 -22.10
CA PRO A 59 -8.82 5.60 -21.95
C PRO A 59 -9.79 5.51 -20.78
N ARG A 60 -9.64 6.44 -19.82
CA ARG A 60 -10.46 6.48 -18.61
C ARG A 60 -11.91 6.42 -19.05
N LEU A 61 -12.53 5.27 -18.84
CA LEU A 61 -13.89 5.03 -19.29
C LEU A 61 -14.80 5.52 -18.18
N ASP A 62 -14.87 6.84 -18.04
CA ASP A 62 -15.82 7.47 -17.13
C ASP A 62 -17.21 7.47 -17.78
N ARG A 63 -17.77 6.29 -18.00
CA ARG A 63 -19.17 6.17 -18.37
C ARG A 63 -20.02 6.62 -17.18
N VAL A 64 -21.04 7.43 -17.44
CA VAL A 64 -22.04 7.75 -16.43
C VAL A 64 -22.87 6.50 -16.15
N LEU A 65 -22.94 6.07 -14.89
CA LEU A 65 -23.71 4.88 -14.53
C LEU A 65 -25.17 5.03 -14.92
N GLY A 66 -25.76 3.97 -15.48
CA GLY A 66 -27.12 3.97 -15.97
C GLY A 66 -27.30 4.60 -17.34
N SER A 67 -26.24 5.05 -18.02
CA SER A 67 -26.32 5.62 -19.37
C SER A 67 -25.20 5.07 -20.26
N HIS A 68 -25.23 5.41 -21.55
CA HIS A 68 -24.15 5.20 -22.50
C HIS A 68 -23.23 6.41 -22.65
N GLU A 69 -23.53 7.51 -21.94
CA GLU A 69 -22.77 8.74 -22.00
C GLU A 69 -21.43 8.61 -21.29
N ARG A 70 -20.41 9.20 -21.86
CA ARG A 70 -19.13 9.38 -21.18
C ARG A 70 -19.20 10.63 -20.33
N ALA A 71 -18.88 10.50 -19.04
CA ALA A 71 -18.69 11.67 -18.20
C ALA A 71 -17.56 12.52 -18.78
N ALA A 72 -17.77 13.82 -18.88
CA ALA A 72 -16.67 14.75 -19.06
C ALA A 72 -15.70 14.51 -17.89
N GLY A 73 -14.47 14.09 -18.20
CA GLY A 73 -13.47 13.79 -17.17
C GLY A 73 -13.32 14.98 -16.22
N PRO A 74 -12.91 14.77 -14.96
CA PRO A 74 -12.71 15.86 -14.04
C PRO A 74 -11.69 16.81 -14.65
N THR A 75 -12.14 17.95 -15.13
CA THR A 75 -11.25 19.07 -15.36
C THR A 75 -10.58 19.35 -14.01
N GLY A 76 -9.27 19.57 -14.00
CA GLY A 76 -8.49 19.69 -12.75
C GLY A 76 -9.01 20.69 -11.72
N ALA A 77 -9.98 21.57 -12.12
CA ALA A 77 -10.73 22.47 -11.26
C ALA A 77 -11.87 21.77 -10.47
N ALA A 78 -12.38 20.62 -10.92
CA ALA A 78 -13.56 19.99 -10.32
C ALA A 78 -13.29 19.16 -9.07
N ARG A 79 -12.02 18.91 -8.72
CA ARG A 79 -11.67 18.20 -7.46
C ARG A 79 -11.81 19.07 -6.21
N GLY A 80 -11.92 20.40 -6.35
CA GLY A 80 -11.95 21.34 -5.23
C GLY A 80 -13.25 22.13 -5.04
N ALA A 81 -14.17 22.11 -6.00
CA ALA A 81 -15.39 22.89 -5.93
C ALA A 81 -16.59 22.00 -6.17
N ARG A 82 -17.19 21.51 -5.11
CA ARG A 82 -18.57 21.03 -5.15
C ARG A 82 -19.47 22.16 -4.61
N ASP A 83 -19.87 23.03 -5.50
CA ASP A 83 -21.02 23.89 -5.27
C ASP A 83 -22.25 22.98 -5.20
N GLY A 84 -22.88 22.90 -4.04
CA GLY A 84 -24.04 22.09 -3.77
C GLY A 84 -23.72 20.75 -3.12
N GLY A 85 -23.47 20.76 -1.81
CA GLY A 85 -23.26 19.54 -1.01
C GLY A 85 -24.43 18.57 -1.12
N THR A 86 -24.13 17.27 -1.23
CA THR A 86 -25.15 16.22 -1.14
C THR A 86 -25.49 15.98 0.34
N PRO A 87 -26.69 15.47 0.68
CA PRO A 87 -27.08 15.20 2.07
C PRO A 87 -26.15 14.24 2.84
N TRP A 88 -25.36 13.46 2.11
CA TRP A 88 -24.34 12.54 2.65
C TRP A 88 -22.91 13.08 2.48
N ASP A 89 -22.77 14.39 2.32
CA ASP A 89 -21.50 15.07 2.35
C ASP A 89 -20.89 15.02 3.75
N VAL A 90 -20.52 13.84 4.18
CA VAL A 90 -19.75 13.58 5.40
C VAL A 90 -18.27 13.86 5.17
N ARG A 91 -17.91 15.00 4.69
CA ARG A 91 -16.72 15.05 3.99
C ARG A 91 -15.64 15.78 4.60
N TRP A 92 -14.53 15.36 4.09
CA TRP A 92 -13.33 16.14 4.00
C TRP A 92 -13.62 17.64 4.17
N GLN A 93 -13.41 18.13 5.39
CA GLN A 93 -13.56 19.55 5.76
C GLN A 93 -12.20 20.25 5.89
N GLY A 94 -11.12 19.56 5.49
CA GLY A 94 -9.80 20.11 5.46
C GLY A 94 -9.59 21.08 4.30
N PRO A 95 -8.54 21.89 4.35
CA PRO A 95 -8.16 22.72 3.22
C PRO A 95 -7.87 21.84 2.01
N PRO A 96 -8.07 22.34 0.77
CA PRO A 96 -7.70 21.62 -0.42
C PRO A 96 -6.23 21.21 -0.32
N PHE A 97 -5.92 19.99 -0.77
CA PHE A 97 -4.57 19.47 -0.75
C PHE A 97 -3.64 20.48 -1.43
N PRO A 98 -2.57 20.97 -0.79
CA PRO A 98 -1.73 21.99 -1.37
C PRO A 98 -1.22 21.53 -2.74
N SER A 99 -1.54 22.30 -3.77
CA SER A 99 -1.21 21.94 -5.16
C SER A 99 0.28 21.96 -5.46
N ASP A 100 1.08 22.52 -4.56
CA ASP A 100 2.52 22.73 -4.63
C ASP A 100 3.34 21.67 -3.86
N ARG A 101 2.71 20.76 -3.12
CA ARG A 101 3.41 19.72 -2.37
C ARG A 101 4.16 18.76 -3.29
N VAL A 102 5.41 18.52 -2.95
CA VAL A 102 6.36 17.74 -3.74
C VAL A 102 6.71 16.47 -2.94
N SER A 103 5.97 15.40 -3.17
CA SER A 103 6.10 14.14 -2.41
C SER A 103 7.45 13.43 -2.58
N PHE A 104 8.19 13.77 -3.65
CA PHE A 104 9.52 13.21 -3.95
C PHE A 104 10.68 13.97 -3.30
N ASP A 105 10.41 14.99 -2.50
CA ASP A 105 11.40 15.70 -1.68
C ASP A 105 11.24 15.25 -0.21
N SER A 106 12.27 14.58 0.31
CA SER A 106 12.24 14.05 1.69
C SER A 106 12.20 15.15 2.76
N HIS A 107 12.78 16.31 2.51
CA HIS A 107 12.73 17.45 3.44
C HIS A 107 11.32 18.05 3.48
N ALA A 108 10.68 18.23 2.32
CA ALA A 108 9.29 18.68 2.25
C ALA A 108 8.35 17.69 2.94
N ARG A 109 8.58 16.38 2.74
CA ARG A 109 7.80 15.33 3.42
C ARG A 109 7.91 15.41 4.93
N VAL A 110 9.12 15.53 5.47
CA VAL A 110 9.31 15.60 6.92
C VAL A 110 8.69 16.88 7.51
N ALA A 111 8.73 17.99 6.79
CA ALA A 111 8.01 19.20 7.19
C ALA A 111 6.49 18.98 7.24
N ASP A 112 5.92 18.21 6.30
CA ASP A 112 4.50 17.84 6.31
C ASP A 112 4.17 16.87 7.45
N MET A 113 5.04 15.89 7.71
CA MET A 113 4.90 14.99 8.87
C MET A 113 4.88 15.78 10.19
N ASP A 114 5.71 16.83 10.32
CA ASP A 114 5.72 17.69 11.51
C ASP A 114 4.41 18.48 11.65
N ILE A 115 3.82 18.95 10.55
CA ILE A 115 2.51 19.60 10.54
C ILE A 115 1.39 18.62 10.95
N GLU A 116 1.39 17.42 10.39
CA GLU A 116 0.40 16.38 10.71
C GLU A 116 0.60 15.81 12.14
N GLY A 117 1.83 15.83 12.64
CA GLY A 117 2.21 15.24 13.92
C GLY A 117 2.59 13.77 13.82
N VAL A 118 3.07 13.33 12.66
CA VAL A 118 3.52 11.96 12.37
C VAL A 118 5.00 11.82 12.66
N ASP A 119 5.39 10.77 13.39
CA ASP A 119 6.78 10.50 13.73
C ASP A 119 7.47 9.63 12.65
N VAL A 120 6.78 8.64 12.09
CA VAL A 120 7.33 7.71 11.10
C VAL A 120 6.37 7.54 9.94
N ASN A 121 6.87 7.60 8.71
CA ASN A 121 6.16 7.18 7.49
C ASN A 121 6.73 5.88 6.93
N MET A 122 5.85 4.95 6.60
CA MET A 122 6.13 3.86 5.66
C MET A 122 5.65 4.28 4.27
N ILE A 123 6.55 4.27 3.29
CA ILE A 123 6.35 4.89 1.99
C ILE A 123 6.23 3.82 0.90
N LEU A 124 5.16 3.91 0.12
CA LEU A 124 4.90 3.08 -1.06
C LEU A 124 5.11 3.88 -2.35
N PRO A 125 5.31 3.19 -3.49
CA PRO A 125 5.18 3.81 -4.80
C PRO A 125 3.71 4.18 -5.07
N SER A 126 3.47 5.09 -6.01
CA SER A 126 2.13 5.44 -6.50
C SER A 126 1.74 4.70 -7.79
N GLY A 127 2.45 3.62 -8.13
CA GLY A 127 2.12 2.70 -9.21
C GLY A 127 2.87 2.94 -10.53
N GLY A 128 3.72 3.97 -10.63
CA GLY A 128 4.53 4.22 -11.83
C GLY A 128 5.55 3.11 -12.07
N VAL A 129 6.45 2.90 -11.13
CA VAL A 129 7.49 1.87 -11.20
C VAL A 129 6.93 0.44 -11.13
N PRO A 130 5.97 0.11 -10.25
CA PRO A 130 5.35 -1.21 -10.23
C PRO A 130 4.80 -1.68 -11.57
N SER A 131 4.35 -0.77 -12.42
CA SER A 131 3.77 -1.09 -13.73
C SER A 131 4.73 -1.73 -14.73
N PHE A 132 6.03 -1.67 -14.48
CA PHE A 132 7.02 -2.31 -15.34
C PHE A 132 6.86 -3.84 -15.43
N CYS A 133 6.16 -4.47 -14.47
CA CYS A 133 5.76 -5.87 -14.55
C CYS A 133 4.90 -6.21 -15.78
N SER A 134 4.32 -5.22 -16.45
CA SER A 134 3.52 -5.39 -17.67
C SER A 134 4.38 -5.50 -18.94
N LEU A 135 5.69 -5.31 -18.82
CA LEU A 135 6.62 -5.46 -19.95
C LEU A 135 7.01 -6.93 -20.13
N GLU A 136 7.30 -7.31 -21.38
CA GLU A 136 7.88 -8.63 -21.67
C GLU A 136 9.36 -8.70 -21.23
N ASP A 137 10.07 -7.55 -21.24
CA ASP A 137 11.48 -7.45 -20.83
C ASP A 137 11.60 -7.49 -19.28
N VAL A 138 11.72 -8.71 -18.74
CA VAL A 138 11.87 -8.93 -17.29
C VAL A 138 13.17 -8.32 -16.77
N ALA A 139 14.24 -8.29 -17.57
CA ALA A 139 15.49 -7.68 -17.15
C ALA A 139 15.36 -6.16 -16.98
N LEU A 140 14.59 -5.49 -17.83
CA LEU A 140 14.28 -4.07 -17.67
C LEU A 140 13.36 -3.80 -16.46
N GLU A 141 12.38 -4.68 -16.21
CA GLU A 141 11.56 -4.62 -14.99
C GLU A 141 12.45 -4.64 -13.74
N GLN A 142 13.35 -5.61 -13.63
CA GLN A 142 14.28 -5.73 -12.49
C GLN A 142 15.22 -4.53 -12.39
N ALA A 143 15.76 -4.05 -13.50
CA ALA A 143 16.61 -2.86 -13.51
C ALA A 143 15.87 -1.61 -12.99
N MET A 144 14.59 -1.45 -13.32
CA MET A 144 13.75 -0.36 -12.81
C MET A 144 13.48 -0.49 -11.32
N TYR A 145 13.21 -1.71 -10.81
CA TYR A 145 13.03 -1.93 -9.36
C TYR A 145 14.32 -1.62 -8.61
N GLN A 146 15.46 -2.09 -9.09
CA GLN A 146 16.77 -1.78 -8.50
C GLN A 146 17.07 -0.28 -8.51
N ALA A 147 16.78 0.41 -9.61
CA ALA A 147 16.93 1.87 -9.69
C ALA A 147 16.04 2.60 -8.68
N TYR A 148 14.81 2.14 -8.52
CA TYR A 148 13.87 2.69 -7.53
C TYR A 148 14.34 2.44 -6.10
N HIS A 149 14.90 1.26 -5.79
CA HIS A 149 15.45 0.97 -4.46
C HIS A 149 16.62 1.90 -4.11
N ARG A 150 17.50 2.21 -5.07
CA ARG A 150 18.59 3.19 -4.86
C ARG A 150 18.04 4.61 -4.63
N TYR A 151 17.03 4.99 -5.41
CA TYR A 151 16.33 6.26 -5.18
C TYR A 151 15.73 6.32 -3.77
N LEU A 152 15.06 5.26 -3.30
CA LEU A 152 14.50 5.20 -1.95
C LEU A 152 15.56 5.23 -0.86
N ALA A 153 16.71 4.61 -1.08
CA ALA A 153 17.82 4.66 -0.15
C ALA A 153 18.30 6.11 0.05
N ASP A 154 18.50 6.85 -1.04
CA ASP A 154 18.89 8.27 -0.97
C ASP A 154 17.77 9.14 -0.39
N TYR A 155 16.50 8.84 -0.72
CA TYR A 155 15.34 9.55 -0.22
C TYR A 155 15.20 9.42 1.31
N CYS A 156 15.42 8.23 1.85
CA CYS A 156 15.26 7.96 3.29
C CYS A 156 16.51 8.31 4.09
N ALA A 157 17.69 8.38 3.47
CA ALA A 157 18.97 8.55 4.16
C ALA A 157 19.06 9.78 5.07
N PRO A 158 18.50 10.97 4.72
CA PRO A 158 18.55 12.13 5.61
C PRO A 158 17.76 11.97 6.92
N TYR A 159 16.78 11.05 6.95
CA TYR A 159 15.86 10.86 8.07
C TYR A 159 15.60 9.37 8.37
N PRO A 160 16.64 8.59 8.72
CA PRO A 160 16.54 7.14 8.81
C PRO A 160 15.59 6.64 9.90
N ASP A 161 15.31 7.46 10.92
CA ASP A 161 14.37 7.13 12.00
C ASP A 161 12.94 7.62 11.73
N ARG A 162 12.71 8.27 10.59
CA ARG A 162 11.42 8.84 10.22
C ARG A 162 10.86 8.31 8.91
N LEU A 163 11.72 7.97 7.96
CA LEU A 163 11.34 7.54 6.62
C LEU A 163 11.76 6.09 6.39
N THR A 164 10.80 5.26 6.03
CA THR A 164 11.00 3.86 5.66
C THR A 164 10.23 3.54 4.39
N SER A 165 10.60 2.47 3.70
CA SER A 165 9.93 2.05 2.48
C SER A 165 10.05 0.54 2.26
N LEU A 166 9.70 0.07 1.08
CA LEU A 166 9.58 -1.33 0.71
C LEU A 166 10.47 -1.66 -0.50
N LEU A 167 10.88 -2.91 -0.58
CA LEU A 167 11.51 -3.46 -1.78
C LEU A 167 10.42 -4.01 -2.72
N LEU A 168 10.43 -3.60 -3.96
CA LEU A 168 9.59 -4.20 -5.00
C LEU A 168 10.18 -5.56 -5.37
N VAL A 169 9.35 -6.58 -5.39
CA VAL A 169 9.76 -7.95 -5.71
C VAL A 169 8.79 -8.59 -6.72
N SER A 170 9.32 -9.38 -7.63
CA SER A 170 8.55 -10.04 -8.68
C SER A 170 8.92 -11.51 -8.78
N PRO A 171 7.96 -12.43 -8.90
CA PRO A 171 8.22 -13.85 -9.08
C PRO A 171 8.71 -14.16 -10.50
N ARG A 172 8.62 -13.20 -11.42
CA ARG A 172 9.14 -13.36 -12.80
C ARG A 172 10.67 -13.49 -12.83
N ASP A 173 11.34 -12.94 -11.80
CA ASP A 173 12.75 -13.19 -11.49
C ASP A 173 12.91 -13.21 -9.96
N ALA A 174 12.60 -14.36 -9.37
CA ALA A 174 12.68 -14.54 -7.93
C ALA A 174 14.14 -14.48 -7.42
N GLU A 175 15.11 -14.89 -8.23
CA GLU A 175 16.53 -14.82 -7.88
C GLU A 175 17.01 -13.38 -7.74
N ALA A 176 16.69 -12.51 -8.72
CA ALA A 176 17.00 -11.09 -8.66
C ALA A 176 16.29 -10.41 -7.47
N SER A 177 15.03 -10.76 -7.20
CA SER A 177 14.27 -10.25 -6.05
C SER A 177 14.93 -10.63 -4.72
N VAL A 178 15.35 -11.88 -4.56
CA VAL A 178 16.06 -12.37 -3.36
C VAL A 178 17.45 -11.70 -3.23
N ALA A 179 18.14 -11.49 -4.33
CA ALA A 179 19.43 -10.79 -4.34
C ALA A 179 19.29 -9.33 -3.86
N GLU A 180 18.24 -8.63 -4.28
CA GLU A 180 17.93 -7.27 -3.80
C GLU A 180 17.60 -7.25 -2.31
N MET A 181 16.78 -8.17 -1.79
CA MET A 181 16.51 -8.28 -0.35
C MET A 181 17.81 -8.46 0.45
N ARG A 182 18.69 -9.33 -0.03
CA ARG A 182 20.00 -9.57 0.60
C ARG A 182 20.90 -8.34 0.54
N HIS A 183 20.92 -7.64 -0.61
CA HIS A 183 21.72 -6.42 -0.81
C HIS A 183 21.35 -5.34 0.21
N TRP A 184 20.07 -5.18 0.50
CA TRP A 184 19.58 -4.13 1.37
C TRP A 184 19.36 -4.56 2.83
N THR A 185 19.82 -5.76 3.22
CA THR A 185 19.59 -6.30 4.57
C THR A 185 20.10 -5.37 5.67
N GLU A 186 21.27 -4.76 5.50
CA GLU A 186 21.88 -3.87 6.52
C GLU A 186 21.39 -2.41 6.43
N ALA A 187 20.68 -2.05 5.38
CA ALA A 187 20.16 -0.70 5.22
C ALA A 187 18.99 -0.45 6.20
N PRO A 188 18.86 0.77 6.77
CA PRO A 188 17.81 1.05 7.75
C PRO A 188 16.42 1.28 7.15
N TRP A 189 16.33 1.58 5.86
CA TRP A 189 15.10 2.04 5.23
C TRP A 189 14.12 0.94 4.81
N PRO A 190 14.52 -0.27 4.33
CA PRO A 190 13.54 -1.25 3.91
C PRO A 190 12.95 -1.98 5.12
N VAL A 191 11.66 -1.88 5.28
CA VAL A 191 10.92 -2.53 6.38
C VAL A 191 10.03 -3.67 5.90
N GLY A 192 9.92 -3.85 4.59
CA GLY A 192 9.10 -4.89 3.99
C GLY A 192 9.37 -5.07 2.50
N ILE A 193 8.60 -5.96 1.91
CA ILE A 193 8.55 -6.20 0.46
C ILE A 193 7.15 -5.89 -0.06
N PHE A 194 7.09 -5.42 -1.29
CA PHE A 194 5.85 -5.24 -2.03
C PHE A 194 5.82 -6.22 -3.21
N PRO A 195 5.04 -7.31 -3.11
CA PRO A 195 4.90 -8.30 -4.17
C PRO A 195 4.19 -7.69 -5.37
N ILE A 196 4.86 -7.65 -6.51
CA ILE A 196 4.27 -7.25 -7.77
C ILE A 196 3.78 -8.50 -8.49
N CYS A 197 2.46 -8.75 -8.41
CA CYS A 197 1.85 -9.93 -9.00
C CYS A 197 1.59 -9.73 -10.49
N PRO A 198 2.19 -10.53 -11.36
CA PRO A 198 1.68 -10.66 -12.72
C PRO A 198 0.22 -11.15 -12.68
N PRO A 199 -0.63 -10.77 -13.64
CA PRO A 199 -2.05 -11.15 -13.64
C PRO A 199 -2.29 -12.66 -13.57
N GLU A 200 -1.33 -13.46 -14.04
CA GLU A 200 -1.42 -14.93 -14.16
C GLU A 200 -1.00 -15.66 -12.88
N LEU A 201 -0.32 -14.98 -11.95
CA LEU A 201 0.22 -15.59 -10.74
C LEU A 201 -0.45 -15.08 -9.48
N SER A 202 -1.11 -15.96 -8.76
CA SER A 202 -1.62 -15.71 -7.41
C SER A 202 -0.49 -15.84 -6.37
N LEU A 203 -0.65 -15.22 -5.18
CA LEU A 203 0.36 -15.23 -4.12
C LEU A 203 0.58 -16.60 -3.46
N ASP A 204 -0.23 -17.60 -3.79
CA ASP A 204 -0.04 -19.00 -3.41
C ASP A 204 0.81 -19.81 -4.39
N ALA A 205 1.18 -19.24 -5.54
CA ALA A 205 1.97 -19.92 -6.56
C ALA A 205 3.38 -20.28 -6.04
N PRO A 206 3.93 -21.45 -6.43
CA PRO A 206 5.23 -21.92 -5.95
C PRO A 206 6.41 -21.00 -6.27
N GLU A 207 6.28 -20.17 -7.29
CA GLU A 207 7.28 -19.20 -7.72
C GLU A 207 7.60 -18.15 -6.64
N TRP A 208 6.69 -17.94 -5.69
CA TRP A 208 6.86 -17.04 -4.56
C TRP A 208 7.68 -17.64 -3.40
N GLU A 209 7.83 -18.95 -3.31
CA GLU A 209 8.47 -19.61 -2.16
C GLU A 209 9.88 -19.09 -1.83
N PRO A 210 10.79 -18.82 -2.80
CA PRO A 210 12.10 -18.23 -2.49
C PRO A 210 11.97 -16.83 -1.89
N ILE A 211 10.98 -16.04 -2.34
CA ILE A 211 10.72 -14.68 -1.88
C ILE A 211 10.16 -14.70 -0.46
N TRP A 212 9.19 -15.58 -0.15
CA TRP A 212 8.67 -15.70 1.21
C TRP A 212 9.73 -16.11 2.23
N ARG A 213 10.59 -17.05 1.85
CA ARG A 213 11.74 -17.46 2.68
C ARG A 213 12.66 -16.30 2.95
N ALA A 214 13.09 -15.59 1.91
CA ALA A 214 13.99 -14.44 2.04
C ALA A 214 13.35 -13.31 2.87
N ALA A 215 12.06 -13.05 2.68
CA ALA A 215 11.35 -12.04 3.46
C ALA A 215 11.34 -12.39 4.96
N GLN A 216 11.10 -13.66 5.31
CA GLN A 216 11.20 -14.13 6.69
C GLN A 216 12.63 -14.01 7.23
N ASP A 217 13.63 -14.49 6.48
CA ASP A 217 15.02 -14.54 6.90
C ASP A 217 15.63 -13.15 7.13
N HIS A 218 15.16 -12.15 6.39
CA HIS A 218 15.59 -10.75 6.50
C HIS A 218 14.62 -9.86 7.30
N ASP A 219 13.63 -10.45 7.98
CA ASP A 219 12.63 -9.76 8.80
C ASP A 219 11.87 -8.65 8.04
N LEU A 220 11.50 -8.92 6.78
CA LEU A 220 10.76 -8.02 5.92
C LEU A 220 9.27 -8.39 5.91
N THR A 221 8.40 -7.40 6.13
CA THR A 221 6.93 -7.61 6.10
C THR A 221 6.45 -7.68 4.66
N VAL A 222 5.56 -8.63 4.37
CA VAL A 222 4.87 -8.70 3.07
C VAL A 222 3.74 -7.67 3.07
N VAL A 223 3.78 -6.73 2.15
CA VAL A 223 2.80 -5.65 2.06
C VAL A 223 1.94 -5.83 0.82
N ILE A 224 0.65 -5.98 1.02
CA ILE A 224 -0.36 -6.03 -0.03
C ILE A 224 -0.98 -4.65 -0.16
N HIS A 225 -0.91 -4.08 -1.35
CA HIS A 225 -1.54 -2.83 -1.71
C HIS A 225 -2.03 -2.90 -3.15
N SER A 226 -3.15 -2.28 -3.46
CA SER A 226 -3.76 -2.33 -4.79
C SER A 226 -3.60 -1.01 -5.52
N PHE A 227 -3.30 -1.10 -6.82
CA PHE A 227 -3.39 0.04 -7.72
C PHE A 227 -4.58 -0.15 -8.65
N THR A 228 -5.71 0.43 -8.31
CA THR A 228 -6.95 0.22 -9.08
C THR A 228 -6.95 0.90 -10.45
N MET A 229 -6.06 1.87 -10.67
CA MET A 229 -6.01 2.68 -11.89
C MET A 229 -4.73 2.49 -12.70
N THR A 230 -3.86 1.59 -12.29
CA THR A 230 -2.56 1.32 -12.92
C THR A 230 -2.36 -0.18 -13.11
N VAL A 231 -1.53 -0.56 -14.06
CA VAL A 231 -1.16 -1.97 -14.24
C VAL A 231 -0.15 -2.41 -13.17
N PRO A 232 -0.19 -3.67 -12.71
CA PRO A 232 -1.17 -4.69 -13.05
C PRO A 232 -2.52 -4.39 -12.40
N TYR A 233 -3.58 -4.47 -13.17
CA TYR A 233 -4.91 -4.24 -12.63
C TYR A 233 -5.34 -5.44 -11.78
N PRO A 234 -5.76 -5.21 -10.52
CA PRO A 234 -6.34 -6.29 -9.76
C PRO A 234 -7.65 -6.74 -10.41
N PRO A 235 -8.01 -8.03 -10.31
CA PRO A 235 -9.31 -8.50 -10.76
C PRO A 235 -10.45 -7.68 -10.11
N GLY A 236 -11.47 -7.36 -10.90
CA GLY A 236 -12.57 -6.52 -10.45
C GLY A 236 -12.32 -5.01 -10.55
N ALA A 237 -11.15 -4.58 -11.04
CA ALA A 237 -10.88 -3.16 -11.29
C ALA A 237 -11.17 -2.75 -12.74
N TRP A 238 -10.49 -3.37 -13.72
CA TRP A 238 -10.58 -2.98 -15.13
C TRP A 238 -11.12 -4.06 -16.06
N ASP A 239 -11.35 -5.23 -15.57
CA ASP A 239 -11.80 -6.37 -16.36
C ASP A 239 -13.20 -6.17 -16.93
N ASN A 240 -14.16 -5.68 -16.12
CA ASN A 240 -15.55 -5.49 -16.53
C ASN A 240 -16.07 -4.06 -16.35
N TRP A 241 -15.36 -3.20 -15.63
CA TRP A 241 -15.88 -1.92 -15.21
C TRP A 241 -15.24 -0.74 -15.92
N ASP A 242 -16.07 0.02 -16.59
CA ASP A 242 -15.71 1.24 -17.31
C ASP A 242 -16.06 2.52 -16.55
N ASN A 243 -16.12 2.42 -15.23
CA ASN A 243 -16.49 3.52 -14.36
C ASN A 243 -15.63 3.54 -13.10
N VAL A 244 -15.06 4.70 -12.76
CA VAL A 244 -14.14 4.85 -11.64
C VAL A 244 -14.78 4.56 -10.28
N PHE A 245 -16.09 4.85 -10.12
CA PHE A 245 -16.79 4.55 -8.88
C PHE A 245 -16.85 3.04 -8.64
N LEU A 246 -17.24 2.25 -9.66
CA LEU A 246 -17.29 0.79 -9.53
C LEU A 246 -15.92 0.19 -9.23
N GLN A 247 -14.90 0.68 -9.92
CA GLN A 247 -13.52 0.20 -9.71
C GLN A 247 -13.03 0.48 -8.30
N ARG A 248 -13.20 1.71 -7.81
CA ARG A 248 -12.69 2.09 -6.48
C ARG A 248 -13.53 1.52 -5.35
N ALA A 249 -14.83 1.36 -5.55
CA ALA A 249 -15.71 0.79 -4.53
C ALA A 249 -15.36 -0.67 -4.16
N ALA A 250 -14.82 -1.43 -5.09
CA ALA A 250 -14.51 -2.84 -4.84
C ALA A 250 -13.04 -3.21 -5.05
N GLY A 251 -12.31 -2.51 -5.90
CA GLY A 251 -10.98 -2.95 -6.38
C GLY A 251 -9.96 -3.16 -5.26
N HIS A 252 -9.80 -2.20 -4.36
CA HIS A 252 -8.86 -2.30 -3.24
C HIS A 252 -9.24 -3.43 -2.28
N THR A 253 -10.47 -3.43 -1.79
CA THR A 253 -10.98 -4.44 -0.86
C THR A 253 -10.93 -5.84 -1.47
N TRP A 254 -11.39 -6.01 -2.70
CA TRP A 254 -11.42 -7.30 -3.39
C TRP A 254 -10.02 -7.89 -3.60
N ASN A 255 -9.06 -7.07 -3.98
CA ASN A 255 -7.68 -7.52 -4.12
C ASN A 255 -7.08 -7.98 -2.80
N ALA A 256 -7.29 -7.22 -1.71
CA ALA A 256 -6.83 -7.60 -0.38
C ALA A 256 -7.47 -8.92 0.08
N GLN A 257 -8.76 -9.10 -0.11
CA GLN A 257 -9.49 -10.33 0.22
C GLN A 257 -8.91 -11.54 -0.51
N ARG A 258 -8.69 -11.44 -1.82
CA ARG A 258 -8.12 -12.53 -2.63
C ARG A 258 -6.71 -12.89 -2.19
N ASN A 259 -5.85 -11.90 -2.02
CA ASN A 259 -4.46 -12.11 -1.63
C ASN A 259 -4.34 -12.70 -0.22
N MET A 260 -5.17 -12.23 0.71
CA MET A 260 -5.27 -12.82 2.04
C MET A 260 -5.70 -14.28 1.99
N ALA A 261 -6.75 -14.59 1.21
CA ALA A 261 -7.23 -15.95 1.05
C ALA A 261 -6.15 -16.86 0.45
N ALA A 262 -5.40 -16.38 -0.56
CA ALA A 262 -4.31 -17.12 -1.18
C ALA A 262 -3.19 -17.43 -0.17
N ILE A 263 -2.68 -16.44 0.56
CA ILE A 263 -1.56 -16.60 1.50
C ILE A 263 -1.97 -17.46 2.71
N ILE A 264 -3.13 -17.20 3.32
CA ILE A 264 -3.60 -17.99 4.47
C ILE A 264 -3.99 -19.40 4.01
N GLY A 265 -4.82 -19.51 2.96
CA GLY A 265 -5.34 -20.79 2.48
C GLY A 265 -4.26 -21.73 1.99
N SER A 266 -3.19 -21.24 1.40
CA SER A 266 -2.05 -22.07 0.96
C SER A 266 -1.09 -22.46 2.09
N GLY A 267 -1.29 -21.97 3.32
CA GLY A 267 -0.43 -22.27 4.47
C GLY A 267 0.94 -21.59 4.43
N VAL A 268 1.09 -20.47 3.72
CA VAL A 268 2.33 -19.68 3.71
C VAL A 268 2.72 -19.26 5.13
N LEU A 269 1.74 -18.79 5.93
CA LEU A 269 2.00 -18.37 7.30
C LEU A 269 2.37 -19.53 8.24
N ASP A 270 2.01 -20.75 7.88
CA ASP A 270 2.43 -21.98 8.60
C ASP A 270 3.86 -22.39 8.27
N ARG A 271 4.24 -22.26 6.99
CA ARG A 271 5.61 -22.57 6.54
C ARG A 271 6.61 -21.52 6.98
N TYR A 272 6.17 -20.27 7.11
CA TYR A 272 6.99 -19.12 7.49
C TYR A 272 6.42 -18.44 8.76
N PRO A 273 6.63 -19.03 9.94
CA PRO A 273 5.94 -18.61 11.18
C PRO A 273 6.34 -17.23 11.72
N SER A 274 7.47 -16.67 11.30
CA SER A 274 7.86 -15.29 11.63
C SER A 274 7.57 -14.27 10.52
N LEU A 275 7.07 -14.71 9.36
CA LEU A 275 6.64 -13.83 8.29
C LEU A 275 5.42 -13.03 8.72
N ARG A 276 5.41 -11.74 8.40
CA ARG A 276 4.26 -10.87 8.62
C ARG A 276 3.66 -10.43 7.31
N LEU A 277 2.35 -10.29 7.31
CA LEU A 277 1.53 -9.84 6.21
C LEU A 277 0.75 -8.59 6.61
N THR A 278 0.68 -7.61 5.76
CA THR A 278 -0.24 -6.47 5.95
C THR A 278 -0.98 -6.14 4.66
N SER A 279 -2.24 -5.69 4.81
CA SER A 279 -3.05 -5.17 3.72
C SER A 279 -3.30 -3.68 3.95
N LEU A 280 -3.05 -2.87 2.94
CA LEU A 280 -3.13 -1.41 3.01
C LEU A 280 -4.14 -0.87 2.01
N GLU A 281 -4.68 0.31 2.28
CA GLU A 281 -5.66 1.05 1.47
C GLU A 281 -6.86 0.20 0.99
N CYS A 282 -7.33 -0.73 1.83
CA CYS A 282 -8.37 -1.68 1.42
C CYS A 282 -9.65 -1.62 2.28
N GLY A 283 -9.76 -0.65 3.19
CA GLY A 283 -10.81 -0.60 4.20
C GLY A 283 -10.57 -1.58 5.35
N HIS A 284 -11.30 -1.45 6.45
CA HIS A 284 -11.18 -2.35 7.61
C HIS A 284 -12.52 -2.93 8.07
N GLY A 285 -13.64 -2.31 7.72
CA GLY A 285 -14.97 -2.75 8.16
C GLY A 285 -15.38 -4.13 7.63
N TRP A 286 -14.77 -4.60 6.55
CA TRP A 286 -15.04 -5.92 5.97
C TRP A 286 -14.27 -7.07 6.66
N LEU A 287 -13.24 -6.78 7.44
CA LEU A 287 -12.27 -7.77 7.90
C LEU A 287 -12.89 -8.83 8.82
N ALA A 288 -13.80 -8.42 9.70
CA ALA A 288 -14.52 -9.36 10.60
C ALA A 288 -15.41 -10.34 9.80
N PHE A 289 -16.13 -9.84 8.80
CA PHE A 289 -16.89 -10.69 7.87
C PHE A 289 -15.97 -11.68 7.13
N TRP A 290 -14.85 -11.19 6.63
CA TRP A 290 -13.93 -12.02 5.86
C TRP A 290 -13.27 -13.11 6.68
N ALA A 291 -12.91 -12.82 7.93
CA ALA A 291 -12.39 -13.81 8.87
C ALA A 291 -13.37 -14.97 9.07
N ALA A 292 -14.64 -14.66 9.34
CA ALA A 292 -15.70 -15.66 9.48
C ALA A 292 -15.96 -16.43 8.16
N ARG A 293 -15.92 -15.71 7.02
CA ARG A 293 -16.11 -16.32 5.69
C ARG A 293 -14.99 -17.29 5.34
N LEU A 294 -13.75 -16.97 5.67
CA LEU A 294 -12.62 -17.88 5.44
C LEU A 294 -12.72 -19.13 6.31
N ASP A 295 -13.14 -19.03 7.57
CA ASP A 295 -13.36 -20.20 8.43
C ASP A 295 -14.43 -21.13 7.87
N GLU A 296 -15.58 -20.56 7.46
CA GLU A 296 -16.67 -21.34 6.84
C GLU A 296 -16.18 -22.06 5.57
N GLN A 297 -15.48 -21.35 4.68
CA GLN A 297 -15.02 -21.95 3.44
C GLN A 297 -13.89 -22.97 3.64
N ALA A 298 -13.04 -22.78 4.64
CA ALA A 298 -12.03 -23.76 5.01
C ALA A 298 -12.65 -25.06 5.51
N GLU A 299 -13.76 -24.98 6.23
CA GLU A 299 -14.53 -26.15 6.66
C GLU A 299 -15.16 -26.87 5.47
N MET A 300 -15.85 -26.12 4.62
CA MET A 300 -16.59 -26.69 3.48
C MET A 300 -15.68 -27.23 2.39
N SER A 301 -14.53 -26.60 2.16
CA SER A 301 -13.60 -26.91 1.06
C SER A 301 -12.30 -27.55 1.55
N ARG A 302 -12.32 -28.20 2.70
CA ARG A 302 -11.14 -28.80 3.34
C ARG A 302 -10.30 -29.69 2.41
N HIS A 303 -10.94 -30.36 1.49
CA HIS A 303 -10.29 -31.23 0.49
C HIS A 303 -9.41 -30.45 -0.51
N ALA A 304 -9.61 -29.16 -0.66
CA ALA A 304 -8.86 -28.28 -1.57
C ALA A 304 -7.79 -27.45 -0.86
N LEU A 305 -7.63 -27.60 0.46
CA LEU A 305 -6.65 -26.87 1.27
C LEU A 305 -5.56 -27.81 1.79
N PRO A 306 -4.34 -27.32 1.99
CA PRO A 306 -3.35 -28.03 2.81
C PRO A 306 -3.87 -28.14 4.26
N SER A 307 -3.22 -28.97 5.07
CA SER A 307 -3.51 -29.02 6.51
C SER A 307 -3.01 -27.75 7.18
N LEU A 308 -3.92 -26.82 7.46
CA LEU A 308 -3.61 -25.59 8.22
C LEU A 308 -3.46 -25.91 9.71
N LYS A 309 -2.51 -25.26 10.38
CA LYS A 309 -2.26 -25.43 11.82
C LYS A 309 -3.32 -24.78 12.71
N GLN A 310 -4.03 -23.77 12.20
CA GLN A 310 -5.06 -23.04 12.89
C GLN A 310 -6.18 -22.59 11.94
N ARG A 311 -7.26 -22.03 12.46
CA ARG A 311 -8.33 -21.50 11.62
C ARG A 311 -7.85 -20.27 10.86
N PRO A 312 -8.36 -19.99 9.65
CA PRO A 312 -8.06 -18.75 8.93
C PRO A 312 -8.21 -17.47 9.76
N SER A 313 -9.28 -17.39 10.56
CA SER A 313 -9.52 -16.23 11.45
C SER A 313 -8.48 -16.08 12.55
N ASP A 314 -7.81 -17.15 12.99
CA ASP A 314 -6.78 -17.08 14.02
C ASP A 314 -5.47 -16.47 13.47
N TYR A 315 -5.16 -16.67 12.18
CA TYR A 315 -4.06 -15.96 11.53
C TYR A 315 -4.33 -14.45 11.47
N ILE A 316 -5.59 -14.06 11.20
CA ILE A 316 -5.97 -12.64 11.13
C ILE A 316 -5.88 -11.96 12.50
N ARG A 317 -6.25 -12.67 13.58
CA ARG A 317 -6.12 -12.17 14.96
C ARG A 317 -4.71 -12.32 15.53
N GLY A 318 -3.89 -13.11 14.87
CA GLY A 318 -2.55 -13.47 15.32
C GLY A 318 -1.50 -12.40 15.03
N PRO A 319 -0.24 -12.66 15.47
CA PRO A 319 0.84 -11.69 15.34
C PRO A 319 1.41 -11.59 13.92
N GLN A 320 0.88 -12.36 12.97
CA GLN A 320 1.39 -12.39 11.60
C GLN A 320 0.61 -11.51 10.64
N TYR A 321 -0.59 -11.03 11.01
CA TYR A 321 -1.42 -10.21 10.13
C TYR A 321 -1.70 -8.83 10.72
N PHE A 322 -1.59 -7.81 9.85
CA PHE A 322 -1.89 -6.41 10.15
C PHE A 322 -2.68 -5.78 9.01
N GLN A 323 -3.39 -4.69 9.30
CA GLN A 323 -4.15 -3.96 8.28
C GLN A 323 -4.24 -2.48 8.60
N SER A 324 -4.09 -1.62 7.58
CA SER A 324 -4.35 -0.20 7.76
C SER A 324 -5.84 0.09 7.88
N ILE A 325 -6.17 1.10 8.70
CA ILE A 325 -7.52 1.65 8.71
C ILE A 325 -7.72 2.60 7.54
N GLN A 326 -9.00 2.83 7.20
CA GLN A 326 -9.40 3.92 6.32
C GLN A 326 -10.19 4.95 7.13
N LEU A 327 -9.72 6.19 7.18
CA LEU A 327 -10.29 7.23 8.04
C LEU A 327 -11.76 7.52 7.74
N HIS A 328 -12.16 7.42 6.49
CA HIS A 328 -13.54 7.67 6.06
C HIS A 328 -14.55 6.59 6.51
N GLU A 329 -14.10 5.42 6.94
CA GLU A 329 -14.98 4.43 7.54
C GLU A 329 -15.41 4.80 8.97
N GLY A 330 -14.63 5.66 9.63
CA GLY A 330 -14.98 6.32 10.87
C GLY A 330 -14.86 5.46 12.13
N GLU A 331 -15.15 6.10 13.24
CA GLU A 331 -14.99 5.55 14.60
C GLU A 331 -15.83 4.29 14.84
N LEU A 332 -17.08 4.25 14.36
CA LEU A 332 -17.99 3.12 14.57
C LEU A 332 -17.45 1.84 13.92
N SER A 333 -17.00 1.92 12.69
CA SER A 333 -16.43 0.78 11.95
C SER A 333 -15.17 0.25 12.65
N LEU A 334 -14.29 1.15 13.09
CA LEU A 334 -13.09 0.78 13.84
C LEU A 334 -13.43 0.06 15.15
N ARG A 335 -14.38 0.59 15.92
CA ARG A 335 -14.83 -0.05 17.17
C ARG A 335 -15.37 -1.45 16.95
N GLN A 336 -16.22 -1.64 15.92
CA GLN A 336 -16.77 -2.95 15.57
C GLN A 336 -15.67 -3.93 15.14
N ALA A 337 -14.68 -3.49 14.40
CA ALA A 337 -13.54 -4.31 14.02
C ALA A 337 -12.70 -4.73 15.23
N ILE A 338 -12.45 -3.81 16.17
CA ILE A 338 -11.75 -4.11 17.44
C ILE A 338 -12.55 -5.10 18.30
N GLU A 339 -13.87 -4.93 18.44
CA GLU A 339 -14.74 -5.85 19.17
C GLU A 339 -14.70 -7.27 18.59
N ALA A 340 -14.63 -7.40 17.27
CA ALA A 340 -14.66 -8.70 16.58
C ALA A 340 -13.29 -9.40 16.51
N LEU A 341 -12.22 -8.65 16.37
CA LEU A 341 -10.89 -9.17 16.02
C LEU A 341 -9.81 -8.90 17.08
N GLY A 342 -10.08 -8.02 18.05
CA GLY A 342 -9.10 -7.48 18.97
C GLY A 342 -8.41 -6.22 18.40
N ASP A 343 -7.60 -5.59 19.24
CA ASP A 343 -6.95 -4.31 18.94
C ASP A 343 -5.48 -4.42 18.50
N GLU A 344 -5.03 -5.67 18.20
CA GLU A 344 -3.64 -5.97 17.85
C GLU A 344 -3.36 -5.94 16.34
N THR A 345 -4.40 -5.80 15.51
CA THR A 345 -4.31 -5.99 14.05
C THR A 345 -4.27 -4.67 13.30
N LEU A 346 -5.02 -3.65 13.75
CA LEU A 346 -5.27 -2.44 12.97
C LEU A 346 -4.20 -1.38 13.20
N MET A 347 -3.77 -0.71 12.11
CA MET A 347 -2.75 0.32 12.09
C MET A 347 -3.30 1.63 11.52
N PHE A 348 -2.82 2.76 12.04
CA PHE A 348 -3.11 4.08 11.50
C PHE A 348 -2.45 4.27 10.13
N ALA A 349 -3.18 4.92 9.22
CA ALA A 349 -2.71 5.26 7.88
C ALA A 349 -3.41 6.51 7.36
N THR A 350 -2.71 7.31 6.57
CA THR A 350 -3.24 8.55 5.98
C THR A 350 -3.45 8.49 4.49
N ASP A 351 -2.74 7.60 3.80
CA ASP A 351 -2.65 7.59 2.33
C ASP A 351 -2.06 8.90 1.74
N TYR A 352 -1.24 9.64 2.55
CA TYR A 352 -0.58 10.85 2.10
C TYR A 352 0.40 10.54 0.94
N PRO A 353 0.44 11.28 -0.19
CA PRO A 353 -0.26 12.54 -0.52
C PRO A 353 -1.45 12.37 -1.45
N HIS A 354 -2.12 11.24 -1.43
CA HIS A 354 -3.28 11.00 -2.27
C HIS A 354 -4.48 11.88 -1.85
N SER A 355 -5.48 11.98 -2.72
CA SER A 355 -6.65 12.84 -2.49
C SER A 355 -7.58 12.34 -1.37
N GLU A 356 -7.38 11.12 -0.94
CA GLU A 356 -8.07 10.45 0.15
C GLU A 356 -7.53 10.85 1.52
N SER A 357 -6.30 11.31 1.59
CA SER A 357 -5.67 11.79 2.81
C SER A 357 -6.41 12.98 3.42
N TRP A 358 -6.55 13.01 4.73
CA TRP A 358 -7.12 14.13 5.46
C TRP A 358 -6.06 15.11 5.96
N PHE A 359 -4.89 15.08 5.34
CA PHE A 359 -3.80 16.01 5.66
C PHE A 359 -4.28 17.47 5.66
N PRO A 360 -3.97 18.28 6.65
CA PRO A 360 -3.09 18.03 7.80
C PRO A 360 -3.86 17.67 9.09
N LYS A 361 -4.96 16.93 9.02
CA LYS A 361 -5.86 16.66 10.14
C LYS A 361 -6.19 15.19 10.37
N SER A 362 -5.47 14.28 9.75
CA SER A 362 -5.73 12.84 9.85
C SER A 362 -5.54 12.36 11.29
N VAL A 363 -4.44 12.75 11.94
CA VAL A 363 -4.16 12.41 13.32
C VAL A 363 -5.19 13.04 14.27
N ASP A 364 -5.51 14.32 14.09
CA ASP A 364 -6.49 15.02 14.91
C ASP A 364 -7.87 14.35 14.85
N ALA A 365 -8.29 13.89 13.66
CA ALA A 365 -9.55 13.20 13.50
C ALA A 365 -9.62 11.93 14.37
N VAL A 366 -8.57 11.09 14.33
CA VAL A 366 -8.52 9.86 15.16
C VAL A 366 -8.48 10.17 16.65
N LEU A 367 -7.81 11.26 17.04
CA LEU A 367 -7.76 11.69 18.44
C LEU A 367 -9.13 12.14 18.99
N THR A 368 -10.07 12.51 18.13
CA THR A 368 -11.46 12.83 18.53
C THR A 368 -12.34 11.58 18.75
N TRP A 369 -11.89 10.40 18.37
CA TRP A 369 -12.66 9.15 18.50
C TRP A 369 -12.68 8.67 19.95
N THR A 370 -13.66 9.13 20.71
CA THR A 370 -13.74 8.92 22.16
C THR A 370 -14.20 7.52 22.58
N SER A 371 -14.86 6.79 21.70
CA SER A 371 -15.29 5.42 21.98
C SER A 371 -14.17 4.38 21.86
N ILE A 372 -12.99 4.78 21.33
CA ILE A 372 -11.82 3.92 21.25
C ILE A 372 -11.00 4.08 22.55
N PRO A 373 -10.79 3.00 23.33
CA PRO A 373 -10.02 3.05 24.57
C PRO A 373 -8.60 3.58 24.31
N GLU A 374 -8.04 4.27 25.31
CA GLU A 374 -6.69 4.86 25.18
C GLU A 374 -5.63 3.80 24.85
N ALA A 375 -5.68 2.64 25.49
CA ALA A 375 -4.75 1.55 25.20
C ALA A 375 -4.85 1.08 23.75
N SER A 376 -6.05 0.88 23.22
CA SER A 376 -6.28 0.48 21.83
C SER A 376 -5.84 1.58 20.86
N ARG A 377 -6.00 2.86 21.23
CA ARG A 377 -5.56 4.00 20.43
C ARG A 377 -4.02 4.05 20.33
N ARG A 378 -3.29 3.74 21.43
CA ARG A 378 -1.81 3.62 21.39
C ARG A 378 -1.36 2.52 20.44
N LYS A 379 -2.02 1.37 20.48
CA LYS A 379 -1.77 0.27 19.56
C LYS A 379 -2.02 0.69 18.12
N LEU A 380 -3.17 1.29 17.84
CA LEU A 380 -3.55 1.77 16.52
C LEU A 380 -2.53 2.77 15.95
N LEU A 381 -2.16 3.78 16.75
CA LEU A 381 -1.32 4.88 16.29
C LEU A 381 0.16 4.55 16.19
N TRP A 382 0.63 3.53 16.92
CA TRP A 382 2.06 3.23 16.98
C TRP A 382 2.39 1.74 17.10
N GLU A 383 1.89 1.05 18.14
CA GLU A 383 2.46 -0.22 18.56
C GLU A 383 2.26 -1.32 17.51
N ASN A 384 1.10 -1.35 16.85
CA ASN A 384 0.80 -2.35 15.82
C ASN A 384 1.70 -2.16 14.59
N ALA A 385 1.91 -0.92 14.13
CA ALA A 385 2.81 -0.64 13.03
C ALA A 385 4.27 -0.96 13.38
N ALA A 386 4.71 -0.67 14.62
CA ALA A 386 6.04 -1.04 15.10
C ALA A 386 6.25 -2.57 15.16
N ARG A 387 5.21 -3.34 15.51
CA ARG A 387 5.25 -4.81 15.46
C ARG A 387 5.17 -5.36 14.04
N CYS A 388 4.41 -4.71 13.18
CA CYS A 388 4.34 -5.05 11.76
C CYS A 388 5.70 -4.84 11.09
N TYR A 389 6.27 -3.66 11.23
CA TYR A 389 7.54 -3.25 10.63
C TYR A 389 8.67 -3.31 11.66
N ARG A 390 8.98 -4.51 12.19
CA ARG A 390 9.91 -4.70 13.31
C ARG A 390 11.29 -4.09 13.10
N ARG A 391 11.77 -4.04 11.87
CA ARG A 391 13.08 -3.47 11.56
C ARG A 391 13.23 -2.02 12.02
N ILE A 392 12.19 -1.20 11.88
CA ILE A 392 12.18 0.15 12.46
C ILE A 392 11.70 0.15 13.91
N GLY A 393 10.73 -0.69 14.27
CA GLY A 393 10.23 -0.82 15.64
C GLY A 393 11.35 -1.14 16.63
N ALA A 394 12.18 -2.15 16.34
CA ALA A 394 13.33 -2.52 17.15
C ALA A 394 14.35 -1.38 17.27
N ARG A 395 14.62 -0.65 16.18
CA ARG A 395 15.57 0.47 16.15
C ARG A 395 15.09 1.65 17.01
N LEU A 396 13.78 1.88 17.07
CA LEU A 396 13.17 2.95 17.87
C LEU A 396 12.81 2.52 19.30
N GLY A 397 13.20 1.31 19.71
CA GLY A 397 13.04 0.82 21.09
C GLY A 397 11.61 0.46 21.47
N THR A 398 10.81 -0.02 20.52
CA THR A 398 9.37 -0.32 20.69
C THR A 398 8.99 -1.79 20.48
N CYS A 399 9.96 -2.69 20.41
CA CYS A 399 9.77 -4.15 20.35
C CYS A 399 10.20 -4.82 21.63
#